data_0a8c2305d6c6ae1166fcbb279ac0d085
#
_entry.id   0a8c2305d6c6ae1166fcbb279ac0d085
#
_cell.length_a   1.000
_cell.length_b   1.000
_cell.length_c   1.000
_cell.angle_alpha   90.00
_cell.angle_beta   90.00
_cell.angle_gamma   90.00
#
_symmetry.space_group_name_H-M   'P 1'
#
loop_
_entity.id
_entity.type
_entity.pdbx_description
1 polymer ?
#
loop_
_entity_poly.entity_id
_entity_poly.type
_entity_poly.pdbx_seq_one_letter_code
_entity_poly.pdbx_strand_id
1 'polypeptide(L)'
;EMWFDAEPDPLATFSMVIITHMNEDHSDALVLYCKTMSKATETTEAVMTGIDRYGFEMSATTELGPRPIRLAFENEVTDSDEARKELVKMVKQARELMGNQE
;
A
#
# COMPACT_ATOMS: atom_id res chain seq x y z
N GLU A 1 -26.11 18.87 2.68
CA GLU A 1 -24.70 19.00 2.42
C GLU A 1 -24.33 18.24 1.18
N MET A 2 -23.73 18.92 0.24
CA MET A 2 -23.42 18.30 -1.05
C MET A 2 -22.43 17.17 -0.94
N TRP A 3 -21.48 17.27 -0.05
CA TRP A 3 -20.47 16.23 0.07
C TRP A 3 -21.04 14.94 0.67
N PHE A 4 -22.21 14.98 1.27
CA PHE A 4 -22.87 13.76 1.73
C PHE A 4 -23.46 12.96 0.58
N ASP A 5 -23.66 13.57 -0.57
CA ASP A 5 -24.23 12.88 -1.70
C ASP A 5 -23.21 12.04 -2.43
N ALA A 6 -21.93 12.28 -2.19
CA ALA A 6 -20.87 11.48 -2.78
C ALA A 6 -20.89 10.08 -2.15
N GLU A 7 -20.78 9.08 -3.00
CA GLU A 7 -20.70 7.71 -2.48
C GLU A 7 -19.39 7.53 -1.72
N PRO A 8 -19.44 6.93 -0.53
CA PRO A 8 -18.21 6.64 0.20
C PRO A 8 -17.38 5.62 -0.55
N ASP A 9 -16.07 5.68 -0.35
CA ASP A 9 -15.18 4.66 -0.88
C ASP A 9 -15.60 3.30 -0.32
N PRO A 10 -15.72 2.27 -1.16
CA PRO A 10 -16.13 0.94 -0.67
C PRO A 10 -15.24 0.39 0.44
N LEU A 11 -13.99 0.85 0.51
CA LEU A 11 -13.06 0.38 1.54
C LEU A 11 -13.08 1.22 2.80
N ALA A 12 -13.86 2.31 2.84
CA ALA A 12 -13.85 3.23 3.99
C ALA A 12 -14.11 2.50 5.31
N THR A 13 -15.02 1.53 5.32
CA THR A 13 -15.35 0.76 6.51
C THR A 13 -14.23 -0.18 6.93
N PHE A 14 -13.46 -0.68 5.98
CA PHE A 14 -12.43 -1.70 6.23
C PHE A 14 -11.02 -1.14 6.23
N SER A 15 -10.84 0.13 5.87
CA SER A 15 -9.50 0.70 5.67
C SER A 15 -8.63 0.59 6.92
N MET A 16 -9.18 0.91 8.10
CA MET A 16 -8.40 0.85 9.34
C MET A 16 -7.98 -0.58 9.68
N VAL A 17 -8.85 -1.54 9.41
CA VAL A 17 -8.53 -2.95 9.66
C VAL A 17 -7.37 -3.39 8.76
N ILE A 18 -7.44 -3.04 7.47
CA ILE A 18 -6.39 -3.38 6.52
C ILE A 18 -5.07 -2.70 6.89
N ILE A 19 -5.14 -1.40 7.19
CA ILE A 19 -3.95 -0.62 7.56
C ILE A 19 -3.28 -1.22 8.80
N THR A 20 -4.07 -1.51 9.83
CA THR A 20 -3.55 -2.09 11.06
C THR A 20 -2.89 -3.44 10.81
N HIS A 21 -3.56 -4.30 10.04
CA HIS A 21 -3.04 -5.64 9.73
C HIS A 21 -1.73 -5.54 8.94
N MET A 22 -1.67 -4.69 7.92
CA MET A 22 -0.47 -4.54 7.13
C MET A 22 0.69 -4.00 7.96
N ASN A 23 0.43 -3.05 8.83
CA ASN A 23 1.48 -2.47 9.66
C ASN A 23 1.99 -3.43 10.74
N GLU A 24 1.11 -4.26 11.29
CA GLU A 24 1.51 -5.18 12.36
C GLU A 24 2.13 -6.47 11.83
N ASP A 25 1.56 -7.03 10.77
CA ASP A 25 1.95 -8.36 10.32
C ASP A 25 2.74 -8.39 9.01
N HIS A 26 2.70 -7.30 8.24
CA HIS A 26 3.30 -7.27 6.90
C HIS A 26 4.13 -6.02 6.64
N SER A 27 4.76 -5.48 7.68
CA SER A 27 5.59 -4.28 7.51
C SER A 27 6.76 -4.52 6.56
N ASP A 28 7.29 -5.72 6.51
CA ASP A 28 8.35 -6.08 5.58
C ASP A 28 7.88 -5.98 4.13
N ALA A 29 6.63 -6.34 3.86
CA ALA A 29 6.06 -6.20 2.53
C ALA A 29 5.96 -4.73 2.12
N LEU A 30 5.63 -3.85 3.06
CA LEU A 30 5.54 -2.43 2.79
C LEU A 30 6.90 -1.85 2.40
N VAL A 31 7.96 -2.25 3.09
CA VAL A 31 9.32 -1.85 2.73
C VAL A 31 9.66 -2.35 1.34
N LEU A 32 9.31 -3.58 1.05
CA LEU A 32 9.58 -4.17 -0.26
C LEU A 32 8.88 -3.40 -1.39
N TYR A 33 7.62 -3.01 -1.19
CA TYR A 33 6.91 -2.19 -2.16
C TYR A 33 7.66 -0.88 -2.42
N CYS A 34 8.12 -0.21 -1.37
CA CYS A 34 8.84 1.05 -1.53
C CYS A 34 10.12 0.87 -2.32
N LYS A 35 10.86 -0.19 -2.05
CA LYS A 35 12.14 -0.43 -2.70
C LYS A 35 12.01 -0.83 -4.15
N THR A 36 10.96 -1.57 -4.50
CA THR A 36 10.85 -2.15 -5.84
C THR A 36 9.88 -1.41 -6.74
N MET A 37 8.85 -0.80 -6.17
CA MET A 37 7.76 -0.19 -6.94
C MET A 37 7.74 1.32 -6.87
N SER A 38 8.71 1.92 -6.17
CA SER A 38 8.86 3.36 -6.12
C SER A 38 10.34 3.71 -6.23
N LYS A 39 10.62 5.02 -6.25
CA LYS A 39 11.99 5.52 -6.32
C LYS A 39 12.68 5.51 -4.95
N ALA A 40 11.96 5.18 -3.90
CA ALA A 40 12.50 5.17 -2.54
C ALA A 40 13.24 3.87 -2.25
N THR A 41 14.29 3.59 -3.02
CA THR A 41 15.05 2.34 -2.93
C THR A 41 15.84 2.20 -1.62
N GLU A 42 16.03 3.30 -0.90
CA GLU A 42 16.76 3.32 0.37
C GLU A 42 15.84 3.25 1.59
N THR A 43 14.58 2.88 1.38
CA THR A 43 13.60 2.74 2.46
C THR A 43 14.05 1.69 3.47
N THR A 44 14.08 2.06 4.73
CA THR A 44 14.41 1.14 5.84
C THR A 44 13.17 0.70 6.59
N GLU A 45 12.16 1.56 6.65
CA GLU A 45 10.88 1.25 7.30
C GLU A 45 9.76 1.85 6.47
N ALA A 46 8.59 1.27 6.55
CA ALA A 46 7.43 1.79 5.87
C ALA A 46 6.17 1.49 6.68
N VAL A 47 5.25 2.44 6.70
CA VAL A 47 3.97 2.34 7.40
C VAL A 47 2.89 2.69 6.41
N MET A 48 1.84 1.86 6.32
CA MET A 48 0.68 2.19 5.51
C MET A 48 -0.13 3.25 6.23
N THR A 49 -0.44 4.34 5.55
CA THR A 49 -1.15 5.47 6.12
C THR A 49 -2.55 5.64 5.56
N GLY A 50 -2.83 5.06 4.41
CA GLY A 50 -4.15 5.14 3.81
C GLY A 50 -4.32 4.07 2.75
N ILE A 51 -5.58 3.73 2.48
CA ILE A 51 -5.92 2.80 1.42
C ILE A 51 -7.31 3.16 0.90
N ASP A 52 -7.47 3.10 -0.41
CA ASP A 52 -8.76 3.32 -1.04
C ASP A 52 -8.91 2.33 -2.20
N ARG A 53 -10.00 2.46 -2.94
CA ARG A 53 -10.29 1.51 -4.02
C ARG A 53 -9.29 1.54 -5.17
N TYR A 54 -8.48 2.58 -5.27
CA TYR A 54 -7.53 2.75 -6.37
C TYR A 54 -6.10 2.40 -5.99
N GLY A 55 -5.79 2.35 -4.71
CA GLY A 55 -4.43 2.11 -4.27
C GLY A 55 -4.24 2.40 -2.80
N PHE A 56 -2.99 2.61 -2.40
CA PHE A 56 -2.69 2.87 -0.99
C PHE A 56 -1.52 3.83 -0.85
N GLU A 57 -1.43 4.42 0.32
CA GLU A 57 -0.37 5.37 0.64
C GLU A 57 0.45 4.85 1.80
N MET A 58 1.73 5.17 1.76
CA MET A 58 2.66 4.78 2.80
C MET A 58 3.55 5.97 3.16
N SER A 59 4.07 5.94 4.37
CA SER A 59 5.17 6.80 4.78
C SER A 59 6.41 5.95 4.82
N ALA A 60 7.37 6.24 3.95
CA ALA A 60 8.61 5.48 3.86
C ALA A 60 9.73 6.26 4.58
N THR A 61 10.46 5.58 5.46
CA THR A 61 11.60 6.17 6.15
C THR A 61 12.85 5.94 5.33
N THR A 62 13.50 7.03 4.94
CA THR A 62 14.73 7.01 4.17
C THR A 62 15.79 7.84 4.90
N GLU A 63 17.00 7.85 4.37
CA GLU A 63 18.08 8.69 4.93
C GLU A 63 17.71 10.16 4.96
N LEU A 64 16.85 10.60 4.04
CA LEU A 64 16.41 11.99 3.97
C LEU A 64 15.16 12.26 4.83
N GLY A 65 14.70 11.28 5.60
CA GLY A 65 13.55 11.41 6.45
C GLY A 65 12.32 10.72 5.85
N PRO A 66 11.13 10.93 6.44
CA PRO A 66 9.92 10.28 5.95
C PRO A 66 9.50 10.86 4.60
N ARG A 67 9.05 9.99 3.71
CA ARG A 67 8.57 10.38 2.38
C ARG A 67 7.22 9.73 2.10
N PRO A 68 6.25 10.48 1.58
CA PRO A 68 4.97 9.90 1.19
C PRO A 68 5.14 9.12 -0.12
N ILE A 69 4.58 7.91 -0.12
CA ILE A 69 4.61 7.03 -1.30
C ILE A 69 3.18 6.60 -1.58
N ARG A 70 2.74 6.75 -2.82
CA ARG A 70 1.44 6.22 -3.23
C ARG A 70 1.64 5.21 -4.35
N LEU A 71 1.01 4.05 -4.20
CA LEU A 71 1.03 3.00 -5.23
C LEU A 71 -0.41 2.68 -5.62
N ALA A 72 -0.60 2.48 -6.92
CA ALA A 72 -1.92 2.16 -7.45
C ALA A 72 -2.10 0.65 -7.59
N PHE A 73 -3.33 0.18 -7.34
CA PHE A 73 -3.68 -1.19 -7.65
C PHE A 73 -3.80 -1.35 -9.16
N GLU A 74 -3.59 -2.55 -9.63
CA GLU A 74 -3.78 -2.88 -11.03
C GLU A 74 -5.25 -2.79 -11.42
N ASN A 75 -6.13 -3.21 -10.51
CA ASN A 75 -7.57 -3.16 -10.70
C ASN A 75 -8.21 -2.46 -9.52
N GLU A 76 -9.28 -1.71 -9.79
CA GLU A 76 -10.07 -1.09 -8.73
C GLU A 76 -10.65 -2.18 -7.83
N VAL A 77 -10.61 -1.97 -6.51
CA VAL A 77 -11.11 -2.93 -5.54
C VAL A 77 -12.38 -2.39 -4.89
N THR A 78 -13.29 -3.27 -4.54
CA THR A 78 -14.58 -2.89 -3.97
C THR A 78 -14.82 -3.42 -2.57
N ASP A 79 -13.99 -4.34 -2.10
CA ASP A 79 -14.11 -4.86 -0.74
C ASP A 79 -12.72 -5.25 -0.20
N SER A 80 -12.69 -5.63 1.07
CA SER A 80 -11.42 -5.96 1.73
C SER A 80 -10.76 -7.20 1.15
N ASP A 81 -11.55 -8.13 0.65
CA ASP A 81 -11.03 -9.36 0.07
C ASP A 81 -10.30 -9.08 -1.24
N GLU A 82 -10.89 -8.24 -2.09
CA GLU A 82 -10.24 -7.82 -3.33
C GLU A 82 -8.98 -7.01 -3.04
N ALA A 83 -9.03 -6.13 -2.04
CA ALA A 83 -7.86 -5.35 -1.65
C ALA A 83 -6.72 -6.28 -1.22
N ARG A 84 -7.03 -7.29 -0.43
CA ARG A 84 -6.03 -8.25 0.01
C ARG A 84 -5.43 -9.00 -1.17
N LYS A 85 -6.24 -9.40 -2.13
CA LYS A 85 -5.75 -10.08 -3.33
C LYS A 85 -4.81 -9.21 -4.14
N GLU A 86 -5.12 -7.93 -4.28
CA GLU A 86 -4.24 -7.00 -4.97
C GLU A 86 -2.91 -6.82 -4.23
N LEU A 87 -2.98 -6.69 -2.91
CA LEU A 87 -1.76 -6.54 -2.10
C LEU A 87 -0.88 -7.79 -2.20
N VAL A 88 -1.46 -8.98 -2.16
CA VAL A 88 -0.71 -10.23 -2.32
C VAL A 88 -0.06 -10.31 -3.69
N LYS A 89 -0.80 -9.93 -4.73
CA LYS A 89 -0.26 -9.90 -6.09
C LYS A 89 0.94 -8.96 -6.17
N MET A 90 0.85 -7.79 -5.55
CA MET A 90 1.94 -6.82 -5.55
C MET A 90 3.16 -7.34 -4.78
N VAL A 91 2.97 -8.07 -3.68
CA VAL A 91 4.09 -8.69 -2.95
C VAL A 91 4.82 -9.67 -3.85
N LYS A 92 4.09 -10.49 -4.59
CA LYS A 92 4.70 -11.44 -5.52
C LYS A 92 5.50 -10.72 -6.60
N GLN A 93 4.93 -9.66 -7.17
CA GLN A 93 5.62 -8.85 -8.17
C GLN A 93 6.87 -8.21 -7.58
N ALA A 94 6.78 -7.69 -6.36
CA ALA A 94 7.92 -7.05 -5.70
C ALA A 94 9.04 -8.05 -5.43
N ARG A 95 8.70 -9.26 -5.02
CA ARG A 95 9.70 -10.31 -4.80
C ARG A 95 10.40 -10.70 -6.08
N GLU A 96 9.66 -10.77 -7.19
CA GLU A 96 10.25 -11.05 -8.49
C GLU A 96 11.21 -9.94 -8.91
N LEU A 97 10.83 -8.68 -8.67
CA LEU A 97 11.70 -7.55 -8.99
C LEU A 97 12.99 -7.59 -8.17
N MET A 98 12.90 -7.95 -6.89
CA MET A 98 14.10 -8.09 -6.06
C MET A 98 14.98 -9.22 -6.53
N GLY A 99 14.41 -10.37 -6.88
CA GLY A 99 15.16 -11.49 -7.39
C GLY A 99 15.88 -11.17 -8.69
N ASN A 100 15.27 -10.37 -9.54
CA ASN A 100 15.84 -10.01 -10.83
C ASN A 100 16.98 -8.99 -10.73
N GLN A 101 17.17 -8.41 -9.56
CA GLN A 101 18.22 -7.41 -9.35
C GLN A 101 19.54 -8.03 -8.89
N GLU A 102 19.57 -9.30 -8.66
CA GLU A 102 20.78 -9.97 -8.21
C GLU A 102 21.75 -10.31 -9.34
#